data_8ec566cc975b1836e0ff7c4e6241ca9a
#
_entry.id   8ec566cc975b1836e0ff7c4e6241ca9a
#
_cell.length_a   1.000
_cell.length_b   1.000
_cell.length_c   1.000
_cell.angle_alpha   90.00
_cell.angle_beta   90.00
_cell.angle_gamma   90.00
#
_symmetry.space_group_name_H-M   'P 1'
#
loop_
_entity.id
_entity.type
_entity.pdbx_description
1 polymer ?
#
loop_
_entity_poly.entity_id
_entity_poly.type
_entity_poly.pdbx_seq_one_letter_code
_entity_poly.pdbx_strand_id
1 'polypeptide(L)'
;MYRIAVTNRHLCEGDFLERIRQIAQGDEYDAILLREKDLSHEEYEELAKKVLKITNLAGKKCILHRDYKAALSLSHPFVHIPLSVMAQMSQKERENLRKSVKEMSTSIHSLEQLKEAEAYSMDFVIAGHIFATDCKKDLLPRGLSFLKNICDNSEVPVYAIGGMTKEREPEVMRKGASGICIMSGCMRE
;
A
#
# COMPACT_ATOMS: atom_id res chain seq x y z
N MET A 1 10.56 -6.40 11.24
CA MET A 1 9.23 -6.63 10.65
C MET A 1 8.87 -5.40 9.81
N TYR A 2 8.22 -5.58 8.66
CA TYR A 2 8.02 -4.46 7.73
C TYR A 2 6.66 -3.80 7.97
N ARG A 3 6.66 -2.50 8.24
CA ARG A 3 5.46 -1.70 8.49
C ARG A 3 5.30 -0.63 7.44
N ILE A 4 4.11 -0.57 6.81
CA ILE A 4 3.78 0.43 5.79
C ILE A 4 2.75 1.39 6.38
N ALA A 5 3.08 2.68 6.46
CA ALA A 5 2.13 3.73 6.74
C ALA A 5 1.31 4.02 5.48
N VAL A 6 -0.01 3.86 5.55
CA VAL A 6 -0.91 4.13 4.42
C VAL A 6 -1.58 5.48 4.63
N THR A 7 -1.40 6.41 3.71
CA THR A 7 -1.95 7.75 3.90
C THR A 7 -3.46 7.83 3.62
N ASN A 8 -4.07 8.76 4.30
CA ASN A 8 -5.39 9.33 4.04
C ASN A 8 -5.43 10.70 4.69
N ARG A 9 -5.24 11.78 3.90
CA ARG A 9 -5.15 13.15 4.42
C ARG A 9 -6.37 13.61 5.21
N HIS A 10 -7.56 13.03 4.94
CA HIS A 10 -8.79 13.34 5.68
C HIS A 10 -8.82 12.81 7.12
N LEU A 11 -7.88 11.93 7.48
CA LEU A 11 -7.73 11.44 8.85
C LEU A 11 -6.66 12.22 9.64
N CYS A 12 -5.92 13.11 8.97
CA CYS A 12 -4.90 13.93 9.60
C CYS A 12 -5.56 15.15 10.27
N GLU A 13 -5.28 15.37 11.56
CA GLU A 13 -5.83 16.48 12.32
C GLU A 13 -5.05 17.79 12.14
N GLY A 14 -3.86 17.73 11.57
CA GLY A 14 -2.97 18.87 11.34
C GLY A 14 -2.52 18.99 9.87
N ASP A 15 -1.35 19.56 9.68
CA ASP A 15 -0.74 19.65 8.34
C ASP A 15 -0.29 18.26 7.85
N PHE A 16 -0.80 17.87 6.71
CA PHE A 16 -0.53 16.56 6.14
C PHE A 16 0.96 16.34 5.80
N LEU A 17 1.63 17.36 5.26
CA LEU A 17 3.05 17.23 4.91
C LEU A 17 3.95 17.19 6.15
N GLU A 18 3.54 17.86 7.21
CA GLU A 18 4.21 17.75 8.51
C GLU A 18 4.06 16.33 9.09
N ARG A 19 2.84 15.76 9.00
CA ARG A 19 2.64 14.36 9.41
C ARG A 19 3.48 13.40 8.58
N ILE A 20 3.57 13.58 7.27
CA ILE A 20 4.45 12.78 6.40
C ILE A 20 5.92 12.92 6.83
N ARG A 21 6.36 14.11 7.23
CA ARG A 21 7.74 14.35 7.70
C ARG A 21 8.02 13.58 9.01
N GLN A 22 7.10 13.62 9.96
CA GLN A 22 7.20 12.87 11.22
C GLN A 22 7.31 11.36 10.96
N ILE A 23 6.43 10.80 10.12
CA ILE A 23 6.45 9.40 9.74
C ILE A 23 7.77 9.03 9.02
N ALA A 24 8.24 9.89 8.11
CA ALA A 24 9.44 9.63 7.34
C ALA A 24 10.73 9.67 8.19
N GLN A 25 10.80 10.54 9.18
CA GLN A 25 11.94 10.68 10.09
C GLN A 25 11.93 9.66 11.23
N GLY A 26 10.77 9.11 11.58
CA GLY A 26 10.64 8.11 12.62
C GLY A 26 11.06 6.71 12.17
N ASP A 27 11.32 5.83 13.14
CA ASP A 27 11.74 4.44 12.92
C ASP A 27 10.57 3.45 12.96
N GLU A 28 9.35 3.96 13.14
CA GLU A 28 8.16 3.12 13.31
C GLU A 28 7.72 2.43 12.02
N TYR A 29 7.86 3.12 10.89
CA TYR A 29 7.43 2.64 9.57
C TYR A 29 8.61 2.54 8.61
N ASP A 30 8.66 1.46 7.83
CA ASP A 30 9.69 1.20 6.83
C ASP A 30 9.38 1.87 5.49
N ALA A 31 8.09 2.08 5.20
CA ALA A 31 7.63 2.71 3.97
C ALA A 31 6.35 3.53 4.19
N ILE A 32 6.10 4.46 3.26
CA ILE A 32 4.85 5.22 3.15
C ILE A 32 4.17 4.84 1.83
N LEU A 33 2.91 4.44 1.89
CA LEU A 33 2.05 4.25 0.73
C LEU A 33 1.17 5.49 0.58
N LEU A 34 1.49 6.36 -0.39
CA LEU A 34 0.74 7.59 -0.68
C LEU A 34 -0.58 7.27 -1.37
N ARG A 35 -1.68 7.24 -0.59
CA ARG A 35 -2.99 6.80 -1.04
C ARG A 35 -4.05 7.89 -0.84
N GLU A 36 -4.17 8.77 -1.84
CA GLU A 36 -5.15 9.86 -1.88
C GLU A 36 -6.06 9.66 -3.11
N LYS A 37 -7.20 8.98 -2.91
CA LYS A 37 -8.03 8.45 -4.00
C LYS A 37 -8.93 9.48 -4.69
N ASP A 38 -9.20 10.58 -4.03
CA ASP A 38 -10.13 11.63 -4.42
C ASP A 38 -9.45 12.79 -5.18
N LEU A 39 -8.13 12.74 -5.32
CA LEU A 39 -7.38 13.71 -6.10
C LEU A 39 -7.45 13.39 -7.61
N SER A 40 -7.48 14.44 -8.44
CA SER A 40 -7.20 14.34 -9.87
C SER A 40 -5.75 13.87 -10.12
N HIS A 41 -5.43 13.53 -11.36
CA HIS A 41 -4.07 13.17 -11.74
C HIS A 41 -3.07 14.28 -11.42
N GLU A 42 -3.39 15.51 -11.81
CA GLU A 42 -2.54 16.69 -11.63
C GLU A 42 -2.34 17.00 -10.14
N GLU A 43 -3.42 17.00 -9.37
CA GLU A 43 -3.36 17.23 -7.93
C GLU A 43 -2.54 16.13 -7.21
N TYR A 44 -2.72 14.86 -7.62
CA TYR A 44 -1.97 13.75 -7.07
C TYR A 44 -0.47 13.86 -7.40
N GLU A 45 -0.12 14.19 -8.65
CA GLU A 45 1.27 14.36 -9.07
C GLU A 45 1.96 15.51 -8.30
N GLU A 46 1.28 16.64 -8.11
CA GLU A 46 1.82 17.76 -7.32
C GLU A 46 2.01 17.39 -5.85
N LEU A 47 1.07 16.65 -5.27
CA LEU A 47 1.21 16.14 -3.91
C LEU A 47 2.36 15.12 -3.82
N ALA A 48 2.45 14.20 -4.77
CA ALA A 48 3.51 13.22 -4.84
C ALA A 48 4.90 13.86 -4.89
N LYS A 49 5.11 14.91 -5.70
CA LYS A 49 6.38 15.67 -5.73
C LYS A 49 6.79 16.18 -4.35
N LYS A 50 5.84 16.73 -3.59
CA LYS A 50 6.08 17.26 -2.24
C LYS A 50 6.43 16.13 -1.26
N VAL A 51 5.66 15.03 -1.29
CA VAL A 51 5.87 13.87 -0.42
C VAL A 51 7.20 13.17 -0.75
N LEU A 52 7.51 12.97 -2.03
CA LEU A 52 8.76 12.36 -2.46
C LEU A 52 9.99 13.19 -2.04
N LYS A 53 9.90 14.52 -2.07
CA LYS A 53 10.97 15.38 -1.54
C LYS A 53 11.24 15.10 -0.06
N ILE A 54 10.18 14.96 0.75
CA ILE A 54 10.30 14.67 2.19
C ILE A 54 10.88 13.28 2.42
N THR A 55 10.32 12.26 1.76
CA THR A 55 10.72 10.87 1.96
C THR A 55 12.14 10.59 1.46
N ASN A 56 12.56 11.18 0.34
CA ASN A 56 13.92 11.06 -0.19
C ASN A 56 14.95 11.70 0.74
N LEU A 57 14.66 12.88 1.32
CA LEU A 57 15.54 13.52 2.30
C LEU A 57 15.72 12.67 3.58
N ALA A 58 14.69 11.93 3.98
CA ALA A 58 14.72 11.04 5.14
C ALA A 58 15.23 9.60 4.79
N GLY A 59 15.52 9.30 3.53
CA GLY A 59 15.87 7.95 3.09
C GLY A 59 14.73 6.94 3.23
N LYS A 60 13.48 7.42 3.35
CA LYS A 60 12.30 6.58 3.56
C LYS A 60 11.68 6.18 2.23
N LYS A 61 11.37 4.88 2.06
CA LYS A 61 10.66 4.38 0.87
C LYS A 61 9.26 4.98 0.79
N CYS A 62 8.91 5.51 -0.38
CA CYS A 62 7.56 5.96 -0.70
C CYS A 62 7.01 5.10 -1.85
N ILE A 63 5.76 4.67 -1.77
CA ILE A 63 5.07 3.87 -2.78
C ILE A 63 3.90 4.71 -3.30
N LEU A 64 3.84 4.99 -4.60
CA LEU A 64 2.74 5.75 -5.20
C LEU A 64 1.56 4.83 -5.51
N HIS A 65 0.35 5.24 -5.09
CA HIS A 65 -0.85 4.42 -5.22
C HIS A 65 -1.67 4.81 -6.45
N ARG A 66 -2.10 3.80 -7.24
CA ARG A 66 -3.06 3.88 -8.34
C ARG A 66 -2.57 4.65 -9.57
N ASP A 67 -2.05 5.84 -9.39
CA ASP A 67 -1.64 6.71 -10.50
C ASP A 67 -0.25 6.34 -11.02
N TYR A 68 -0.22 5.30 -11.88
CA TYR A 68 1.02 4.86 -12.50
C TYR A 68 1.59 5.89 -13.49
N LYS A 69 0.74 6.76 -14.05
CA LYS A 69 1.20 7.82 -14.97
C LYS A 69 2.01 8.86 -14.23
N ALA A 70 1.58 9.25 -13.02
CA ALA A 70 2.38 10.12 -12.14
C ALA A 70 3.71 9.45 -11.75
N ALA A 71 3.70 8.13 -11.46
CA ALA A 71 4.93 7.42 -11.17
C ALA A 71 5.91 7.42 -12.36
N LEU A 72 5.42 7.20 -13.58
CA LEU A 72 6.23 7.26 -14.80
C LEU A 72 6.77 8.67 -15.07
N SER A 73 5.91 9.70 -14.96
CA SER A 73 6.28 11.12 -15.12
C SER A 73 7.40 11.53 -14.15
N LEU A 74 7.31 11.07 -12.90
CA LEU A 74 8.27 11.35 -11.85
C LEU A 74 9.48 10.40 -11.83
N SER A 75 9.56 9.45 -12.78
CA SER A 75 10.57 8.37 -12.81
C SER A 75 10.68 7.64 -11.47
N HIS A 76 9.53 7.43 -10.79
CA HIS A 76 9.48 6.87 -9.46
C HIS A 76 9.40 5.33 -9.49
N PRO A 77 10.25 4.61 -8.71
CA PRO A 77 10.44 3.17 -8.89
C PRO A 77 9.44 2.28 -8.13
N PHE A 78 8.58 2.83 -7.25
CA PHE A 78 7.72 2.03 -6.36
C PHE A 78 6.24 2.38 -6.54
N VAL A 79 5.43 1.40 -6.95
CA VAL A 79 4.01 1.62 -7.23
C VAL A 79 3.10 0.55 -6.62
N HIS A 80 1.92 0.99 -6.21
CA HIS A 80 0.84 0.10 -5.77
C HIS A 80 -0.36 0.29 -6.69
N ILE A 81 -0.66 -0.69 -7.53
CA ILE A 81 -1.67 -0.57 -8.58
C ILE A 81 -2.83 -1.52 -8.31
N PRO A 82 -4.07 -1.03 -8.19
CA PRO A 82 -5.25 -1.90 -8.08
C PRO A 82 -5.36 -2.84 -9.28
N LEU A 83 -5.77 -4.10 -9.06
CA LEU A 83 -5.98 -5.08 -10.13
C LEU A 83 -6.94 -4.57 -11.21
N SER A 84 -7.99 -3.84 -10.81
CA SER A 84 -8.93 -3.22 -11.76
C SER A 84 -8.27 -2.20 -12.71
N VAL A 85 -7.22 -1.53 -12.27
CA VAL A 85 -6.43 -0.62 -13.13
C VAL A 85 -5.53 -1.44 -14.06
N MET A 86 -4.86 -2.47 -13.53
CA MET A 86 -4.04 -3.39 -14.34
C MET A 86 -4.85 -4.06 -15.44
N ALA A 87 -6.07 -4.49 -15.15
CA ALA A 87 -6.97 -5.13 -16.11
C ALA A 87 -7.39 -4.19 -17.27
N GLN A 88 -7.45 -2.87 -17.02
CA GLN A 88 -7.79 -1.87 -18.04
C GLN A 88 -6.60 -1.48 -18.92
N MET A 89 -5.38 -1.78 -18.50
CA MET A 89 -4.18 -1.48 -19.28
C MET A 89 -4.01 -2.48 -20.43
N SER A 90 -3.55 -1.99 -21.57
CA SER A 90 -3.08 -2.86 -22.65
C SER A 90 -1.83 -3.64 -22.23
N GLN A 91 -1.54 -4.74 -22.89
CA GLN A 91 -0.32 -5.52 -22.64
C GLN A 91 0.93 -4.65 -22.74
N LYS A 92 1.00 -3.80 -23.77
CA LYS A 92 2.14 -2.90 -23.98
C LYS A 92 2.33 -1.91 -22.84
N GLU A 93 1.23 -1.36 -22.28
CA GLU A 93 1.30 -0.46 -21.12
C GLU A 93 1.80 -1.19 -19.87
N ARG A 94 1.31 -2.42 -19.62
CA ARG A 94 1.79 -3.24 -18.49
C ARG A 94 3.28 -3.57 -18.61
N GLU A 95 3.74 -3.96 -19.80
CA GLU A 95 5.15 -4.25 -20.06
C GLU A 95 6.04 -3.01 -19.89
N ASN A 96 5.59 -1.85 -20.38
CA ASN A 96 6.31 -0.59 -20.20
C ASN A 96 6.39 -0.19 -18.73
N LEU A 97 5.28 -0.30 -18.01
CA LEU A 97 5.26 -0.02 -16.58
C LEU A 97 6.23 -0.95 -15.82
N ARG A 98 6.15 -2.27 -16.07
CA ARG A 98 7.03 -3.24 -15.41
C ARG A 98 8.52 -2.96 -15.63
N LYS A 99 8.90 -2.52 -16.84
CA LYS A 99 10.28 -2.14 -17.17
C LYS A 99 10.73 -0.83 -16.52
N SER A 100 9.78 0.06 -16.24
CA SER A 100 10.07 1.41 -15.71
C SER A 100 10.11 1.47 -14.19
N VAL A 101 9.53 0.49 -13.49
CA VAL A 101 9.48 0.47 -12.04
C VAL A 101 10.30 -0.69 -11.47
N LYS A 102 10.84 -0.48 -10.27
CA LYS A 102 11.60 -1.50 -9.55
C LYS A 102 10.68 -2.48 -8.82
N GLU A 103 9.55 -1.98 -8.30
CA GLU A 103 8.64 -2.78 -7.49
C GLU A 103 7.20 -2.38 -7.74
N MET A 104 6.35 -3.38 -7.96
CA MET A 104 4.91 -3.26 -8.11
C MET A 104 4.19 -4.08 -7.05
N SER A 105 3.10 -3.53 -6.52
CA SER A 105 2.24 -4.23 -5.57
C SER A 105 0.77 -3.98 -5.84
N THR A 106 -0.08 -4.80 -5.24
CA THR A 106 -1.54 -4.63 -5.32
C THR A 106 -2.23 -5.06 -4.03
N SER A 107 -3.49 -4.63 -3.88
CA SER A 107 -4.36 -5.12 -2.81
C SER A 107 -5.22 -6.28 -3.30
N ILE A 108 -5.38 -7.30 -2.47
CA ILE A 108 -6.17 -8.50 -2.76
C ILE A 108 -7.18 -8.81 -1.67
N HIS A 109 -8.25 -9.48 -2.09
CA HIS A 109 -9.37 -9.84 -1.22
C HIS A 109 -9.83 -11.30 -1.41
N SER A 110 -9.16 -12.09 -2.25
CA SER A 110 -9.45 -13.51 -2.46
C SER A 110 -8.22 -14.24 -3.03
N LEU A 111 -8.27 -15.59 -3.07
CA LEU A 111 -7.25 -16.40 -3.72
C LEU A 111 -7.21 -16.20 -5.24
N GLU A 112 -8.36 -15.95 -5.87
CA GLU A 112 -8.42 -15.64 -7.30
C GLU A 112 -7.65 -14.34 -7.61
N GLN A 113 -7.81 -13.33 -6.75
CA GLN A 113 -7.06 -12.07 -6.87
C GLN A 113 -5.57 -12.25 -6.57
N LEU A 114 -5.19 -13.18 -5.69
CA LEU A 114 -3.78 -13.53 -5.51
C LEU A 114 -3.18 -14.08 -6.80
N LYS A 115 -3.83 -15.05 -7.44
CA LYS A 115 -3.39 -15.62 -8.72
C LYS A 115 -3.33 -14.58 -9.84
N GLU A 116 -4.29 -13.67 -9.88
CA GLU A 116 -4.28 -12.53 -10.82
C GLU A 116 -3.09 -11.61 -10.56
N ALA A 117 -2.78 -11.31 -9.29
CA ALA A 117 -1.61 -10.50 -8.91
C ALA A 117 -0.29 -11.15 -9.34
N GLU A 118 -0.15 -12.45 -9.13
CA GLU A 118 1.00 -13.25 -9.57
C GLU A 118 1.15 -13.24 -11.09
N ALA A 119 0.04 -13.40 -11.82
CA ALA A 119 0.03 -13.30 -13.29
C ALA A 119 0.47 -11.92 -13.81
N TYR A 120 0.25 -10.85 -13.04
CA TYR A 120 0.77 -9.52 -13.33
C TYR A 120 2.18 -9.27 -12.79
N SER A 121 2.86 -10.29 -12.26
CA SER A 121 4.21 -10.20 -11.70
C SER A 121 4.33 -9.12 -10.61
N MET A 122 3.38 -9.12 -9.68
CA MET A 122 3.46 -8.26 -8.49
C MET A 122 4.56 -8.75 -7.55
N ASP A 123 5.34 -7.84 -7.00
CA ASP A 123 6.46 -8.16 -6.10
C ASP A 123 5.99 -8.40 -4.66
N PHE A 124 4.82 -7.90 -4.28
CA PHE A 124 4.12 -8.22 -3.04
C PHE A 124 2.63 -7.89 -3.11
N VAL A 125 1.86 -8.42 -2.17
CA VAL A 125 0.43 -8.15 -2.07
C VAL A 125 0.04 -7.64 -0.69
N ILE A 126 -1.01 -6.78 -0.65
CA ILE A 126 -1.64 -6.33 0.59
C ILE A 126 -2.99 -7.02 0.73
N ALA A 127 -3.10 -7.94 1.69
CA ALA A 127 -4.29 -8.74 1.92
C ALA A 127 -5.21 -8.11 3.00
N GLY A 128 -6.48 -7.95 2.72
CA GLY A 128 -7.40 -7.38 3.71
C GLY A 128 -8.85 -7.28 3.28
N HIS A 129 -9.66 -6.70 4.18
CA HIS A 129 -9.30 -6.25 5.53
C HIS A 129 -9.41 -7.39 6.55
N ILE A 130 -8.41 -7.50 7.40
CA ILE A 130 -8.28 -8.66 8.31
C ILE A 130 -9.18 -8.51 9.53
N PHE A 131 -9.17 -7.35 10.18
CA PHE A 131 -9.99 -7.04 11.35
C PHE A 131 -11.01 -5.95 11.04
N ALA A 132 -12.04 -5.82 11.87
CA ALA A 132 -13.01 -4.75 11.77
C ALA A 132 -12.33 -3.37 11.77
N THR A 133 -12.81 -2.46 10.93
CA THR A 133 -12.25 -1.12 10.76
C THR A 133 -13.34 -0.12 10.37
N ASP A 134 -13.24 1.09 10.89
CA ASP A 134 -14.16 2.19 10.57
C ASP A 134 -14.22 2.53 9.07
N CYS A 135 -13.15 2.25 8.34
CA CYS A 135 -13.08 2.51 6.90
C CYS A 135 -13.90 1.54 6.05
N LYS A 136 -14.42 0.45 6.63
CA LYS A 136 -15.23 -0.58 5.97
C LYS A 136 -16.30 -1.12 6.93
N LYS A 137 -17.07 -0.24 7.56
CA LYS A 137 -18.09 -0.59 8.60
C LYS A 137 -19.14 -1.58 8.11
N ASP A 138 -19.51 -1.49 6.83
CA ASP A 138 -20.57 -2.31 6.23
C ASP A 138 -20.09 -3.67 5.71
N LEU A 139 -18.81 -3.99 5.86
CA LEU A 139 -18.22 -5.25 5.38
C LEU A 139 -17.66 -6.05 6.55
N LEU A 140 -18.01 -7.34 6.60
CA LEU A 140 -17.41 -8.26 7.56
C LEU A 140 -15.92 -8.41 7.32
N PRO A 141 -15.08 -8.42 8.38
CA PRO A 141 -13.66 -8.68 8.26
C PRO A 141 -13.41 -10.10 7.74
N ARG A 142 -12.38 -10.27 6.94
CA ARG A 142 -12.03 -11.58 6.36
C ARG A 142 -11.38 -12.51 7.37
N GLY A 143 -10.79 -11.97 8.41
CA GLY A 143 -10.22 -12.72 9.52
C GLY A 143 -8.85 -13.35 9.23
N LEU A 144 -8.33 -13.96 10.28
CA LEU A 144 -7.01 -14.60 10.26
C LEU A 144 -6.94 -15.88 9.46
N SER A 145 -8.06 -16.60 9.30
CA SER A 145 -8.13 -17.82 8.47
C SER A 145 -7.94 -17.48 6.99
N PHE A 146 -8.56 -16.37 6.53
CA PHE A 146 -8.31 -15.84 5.20
C PHE A 146 -6.84 -15.46 5.00
N LEU A 147 -6.26 -14.70 5.96
CA LEU A 147 -4.86 -14.29 5.87
C LEU A 147 -3.93 -15.50 5.76
N LYS A 148 -4.14 -16.50 6.63
CA LYS A 148 -3.33 -17.73 6.58
C LYS A 148 -3.44 -18.43 5.23
N ASN A 149 -4.66 -18.58 4.69
CA ASN A 149 -4.88 -19.22 3.41
C ASN A 149 -4.18 -18.44 2.26
N ILE A 150 -4.19 -17.10 2.28
CA ILE A 150 -3.43 -16.30 1.32
C ILE A 150 -1.93 -16.54 1.48
N CYS A 151 -1.39 -16.48 2.71
CA CYS A 151 0.05 -16.67 2.95
C CYS A 151 0.53 -18.06 2.55
N ASP A 152 -0.26 -19.12 2.82
CA ASP A 152 0.09 -20.50 2.48
C ASP A 152 0.13 -20.75 0.95
N ASN A 153 -0.55 -19.92 0.16
CA ASN A 153 -0.67 -20.08 -1.29
C ASN A 153 0.07 -18.98 -2.09
N SER A 154 0.71 -18.03 -1.43
CA SER A 154 1.39 -16.91 -2.09
C SER A 154 2.85 -17.22 -2.34
N GLU A 155 3.32 -16.96 -3.56
CA GLU A 155 4.74 -16.98 -3.94
C GLU A 155 5.46 -15.66 -3.61
N VAL A 156 4.71 -14.61 -3.24
CA VAL A 156 5.25 -13.29 -2.94
C VAL A 156 4.92 -12.86 -1.50
N PRO A 157 5.67 -11.92 -0.92
CA PRO A 157 5.39 -11.39 0.42
C PRO A 157 3.95 -10.87 0.55
N VAL A 158 3.28 -11.22 1.67
CA VAL A 158 1.92 -10.81 2.00
C VAL A 158 1.94 -9.84 3.17
N TYR A 159 1.37 -8.67 3.00
CA TYR A 159 1.18 -7.68 4.08
C TYR A 159 -0.28 -7.61 4.48
N ALA A 160 -0.56 -7.61 5.79
CA ALA A 160 -1.92 -7.54 6.30
C ALA A 160 -2.40 -6.10 6.47
N ILE A 161 -3.64 -5.80 6.08
CA ILE A 161 -4.29 -4.49 6.27
C ILE A 161 -5.71 -4.64 6.81
N GLY A 162 -6.18 -3.60 7.49
CA GLY A 162 -7.55 -3.46 8.02
C GLY A 162 -7.64 -3.77 9.50
N GLY A 163 -7.92 -2.73 10.29
CA GLY A 163 -7.95 -2.78 11.75
C GLY A 163 -6.61 -3.16 12.38
N MET A 164 -5.51 -2.89 11.67
CA MET A 164 -4.16 -3.21 12.14
C MET A 164 -3.68 -2.19 13.16
N THR A 165 -3.09 -2.73 14.24
CA THR A 165 -2.36 -2.00 15.28
C THR A 165 -1.07 -2.76 15.60
N LYS A 166 -0.16 -2.14 16.34
CA LYS A 166 1.09 -2.79 16.77
C LYS A 166 0.83 -4.05 17.61
N GLU A 167 -0.19 -4.02 18.44
CA GLU A 167 -0.55 -5.15 19.34
C GLU A 167 -1.05 -6.36 18.54
N ARG A 168 -1.66 -6.16 17.37
CA ARG A 168 -2.15 -7.23 16.47
C ARG A 168 -1.07 -7.80 15.57
N GLU A 169 0.05 -7.14 15.45
CA GLU A 169 1.17 -7.54 14.61
C GLU A 169 1.66 -8.97 14.87
N PRO A 170 1.93 -9.40 16.14
CA PRO A 170 2.35 -10.78 16.40
C PRO A 170 1.33 -11.83 15.95
N GLU A 171 0.04 -11.49 15.96
CA GLU A 171 -1.03 -12.40 15.57
C GLU A 171 -1.03 -12.67 14.07
N VAL A 172 -0.90 -11.63 13.24
CA VAL A 172 -0.86 -11.79 11.78
C VAL A 172 0.45 -12.41 11.30
N MET A 173 1.56 -12.14 12.01
CA MET A 173 2.85 -12.75 11.71
C MET A 173 2.82 -14.27 11.91
N ARG A 174 2.16 -14.76 12.98
CA ARG A 174 1.94 -16.20 13.16
C ARG A 174 1.10 -16.85 12.05
N LYS A 175 0.41 -16.06 11.21
CA LYS A 175 -0.33 -16.54 10.04
C LYS A 175 0.48 -16.47 8.75
N GLY A 176 1.76 -16.09 8.82
CA GLY A 176 2.68 -16.05 7.68
C GLY A 176 2.80 -14.68 6.99
N ALA A 177 2.18 -13.63 7.53
CA ALA A 177 2.34 -12.29 6.96
C ALA A 177 3.80 -11.82 7.08
N SER A 178 4.29 -11.10 6.07
CA SER A 178 5.63 -10.50 6.04
C SER A 178 5.68 -9.14 6.74
N GLY A 179 4.52 -8.56 7.05
CA GLY A 179 4.38 -7.28 7.74
C GLY A 179 2.95 -6.77 7.73
N ILE A 180 2.78 -5.51 8.11
CA ILE A 180 1.47 -4.86 8.26
C ILE A 180 1.41 -3.51 7.56
N CYS A 181 0.17 -3.11 7.22
CA CYS A 181 -0.16 -1.77 6.74
C CYS A 181 -1.10 -1.10 7.74
N ILE A 182 -0.74 0.08 8.23
CA ILE A 182 -1.53 0.88 9.19
C ILE A 182 -1.96 2.17 8.50
N MET A 183 -3.24 2.53 8.60
CA MET A 183 -3.78 3.76 8.03
C MET A 183 -4.27 4.73 9.11
N SER A 184 -5.31 4.39 9.85
CA SER A 184 -5.88 5.33 10.82
C SER A 184 -4.92 5.65 11.97
N GLY A 185 -4.19 4.67 12.49
CA GLY A 185 -3.21 4.88 13.55
C GLY A 185 -2.10 5.83 13.09
N CYS A 186 -1.50 5.60 11.92
CA CYS A 186 -0.40 6.43 11.45
C CYS A 186 -0.80 7.86 11.03
N MET A 187 -2.09 8.15 10.82
CA MET A 187 -2.54 9.49 10.38
C MET A 187 -3.13 10.34 11.50
N ARG A 188 -3.57 9.74 12.62
CA ARG A 188 -4.20 10.44 13.76
C ARG A 188 -3.23 10.77 14.91
N GLU A 189 -2.07 10.14 14.94
CA GLU A 189 -0.99 10.44 15.88
C GLU A 189 -0.18 11.64 15.35
#